data_2029c76da423a748c10ff54064f2a24d
#
_entry.id   2029c76da423a748c10ff54064f2a24d
#
_cell.length_a   1.000
_cell.length_b   1.000
_cell.length_c   1.000
_cell.angle_alpha   90.00
_cell.angle_beta   90.00
_cell.angle_gamma   90.00
#
_symmetry.space_group_name_H-M   'P 1'
#
loop_
_entity.id
_entity.type
_entity.pdbx_description
1 polymer ?
#
loop_
_entity_poly.entity_id
_entity_poly.type
_entity_poly.pdbx_seq_one_letter_code
_entity_poly.pdbx_strand_id
1 'polypeptide(L)'
;MDRLGGISAIGGTPVVRLARLAGEGCAEVWVKMEAANPTGSYKDRMALAMIEAAEADGRLRPGQLVVEYTGGSTGSSLALVCAVKGYPLRIVSSDAFADEKIATMRAFGAEVELIPSPEGITPGLIPSMMRRAAEIAAQTGAFATDQFHNTDMVDGYRRLGEELLGQLPGPPPVSAFCSYVGTAGCFLGASRALAAALPQLHRVVVEPAESAVLSGGPPGTHHIEGGGIGHRPPQLHPADYDEVMAIPEARAFQTARQAARTEGIFSGPSTGANLAAAIDIARRLGPGHRVVTVQVDSGLKYLAGQLYS
;
A
#
# COMPACT_ATOMS: atom_id res chain seq x y z
N MET A 1 -23.37 2.45 10.34
CA MET A 1 -23.38 1.16 11.07
C MET A 1 -22.09 1.07 11.88
N ASP A 2 -22.20 0.68 13.13
CA ASP A 2 -21.01 0.39 13.94
C ASP A 2 -20.30 -0.83 13.36
N ARG A 3 -19.00 -0.71 13.11
CA ARG A 3 -18.17 -1.81 12.64
C ARG A 3 -17.94 -2.79 13.78
N LEU A 4 -18.15 -4.07 13.53
CA LEU A 4 -17.94 -5.14 14.49
C LEU A 4 -16.73 -6.00 14.10
N GLY A 5 -16.19 -6.73 15.07
CA GLY A 5 -15.06 -7.64 14.83
C GLY A 5 -13.77 -6.93 14.43
N GLY A 6 -12.85 -7.67 13.80
CA GLY A 6 -11.50 -7.19 13.45
C GLY A 6 -11.46 -5.96 12.54
N ILE A 7 -12.50 -5.73 11.72
CA ILE A 7 -12.55 -4.56 10.83
C ILE A 7 -12.75 -3.24 11.58
N SER A 8 -13.20 -3.26 12.83
CA SER A 8 -13.31 -2.05 13.67
C SER A 8 -11.95 -1.46 14.04
N ALA A 9 -10.89 -2.24 13.97
CA ALA A 9 -9.52 -1.82 14.25
C ALA A 9 -8.79 -1.26 13.00
N ILE A 10 -9.46 -1.19 11.84
CA ILE A 10 -8.87 -0.62 10.62
C ILE A 10 -8.89 0.90 10.71
N GLY A 11 -7.72 1.51 10.54
CA GLY A 11 -7.54 2.95 10.66
C GLY A 11 -7.20 3.40 12.08
N GLY A 12 -7.17 4.72 12.32
CA GLY A 12 -6.75 5.27 13.60
C GLY A 12 -5.30 4.92 13.97
N THR A 13 -4.50 4.49 13.00
CA THR A 13 -3.12 4.03 13.21
C THR A 13 -2.24 5.15 13.77
N PRO A 14 -1.19 4.84 14.56
CA PRO A 14 -0.30 5.85 15.11
C PRO A 14 0.47 6.61 14.03
N VAL A 15 0.95 7.80 14.38
CA VAL A 15 1.97 8.53 13.63
C VAL A 15 3.19 8.75 14.53
N VAL A 16 4.40 8.49 14.01
CA VAL A 16 5.65 8.64 14.79
C VAL A 16 6.65 9.50 14.04
N ARG A 17 7.45 10.27 14.78
CA ARG A 17 8.56 11.05 14.26
C ARG A 17 9.82 10.21 14.28
N LEU A 18 10.62 10.24 13.19
CA LEU A 18 11.96 9.65 13.20
C LEU A 18 12.86 10.40 14.20
N ALA A 19 13.59 9.62 14.99
CA ALA A 19 14.46 10.17 16.04
C ALA A 19 15.91 10.36 15.55
N ARG A 20 16.41 9.47 14.69
CA ARG A 20 17.83 9.38 14.34
C ARG A 20 18.11 9.32 12.84
N LEU A 21 17.27 8.62 12.08
CA LEU A 21 17.55 8.26 10.70
C LEU A 21 17.61 9.47 9.75
N ALA A 22 16.83 10.52 10.03
CA ALA A 22 16.86 11.75 9.23
C ALA A 22 18.14 12.57 9.42
N GLY A 23 18.75 12.51 10.62
CA GLY A 23 19.91 13.28 11.00
C GLY A 23 19.56 14.69 11.49
N GLU A 24 20.58 15.42 11.93
CA GLU A 24 20.45 16.81 12.38
C GLU A 24 20.36 17.78 11.19
N GLY A 25 19.75 18.95 11.40
CA GLY A 25 19.65 20.00 10.39
C GLY A 25 18.65 19.72 9.27
N CYS A 26 17.82 18.68 9.38
CA CYS A 26 16.79 18.31 8.42
C CYS A 26 15.40 18.76 8.88
N ALA A 27 14.41 18.72 7.96
CA ALA A 27 13.00 18.77 8.31
C ALA A 27 12.63 17.59 9.20
N GLU A 28 11.53 17.71 9.95
CA GLU A 28 10.97 16.57 10.68
C GLU A 28 10.42 15.53 9.68
N VAL A 29 10.74 14.26 9.90
CA VAL A 29 10.13 13.15 9.13
C VAL A 29 9.15 12.41 10.05
N TRP A 30 7.90 12.34 9.63
CA TRP A 30 6.82 11.66 10.33
C TRP A 30 6.30 10.49 9.51
N VAL A 31 6.05 9.37 10.17
CA VAL A 31 5.66 8.10 9.53
C VAL A 31 4.32 7.66 10.06
N LYS A 32 3.34 7.51 9.18
CA LYS A 32 2.04 6.91 9.49
C LYS A 32 2.17 5.39 9.55
N MET A 33 1.95 4.81 10.72
CA MET A 33 2.25 3.41 11.05
C MET A 33 1.14 2.45 10.62
N GLU A 34 0.99 2.24 9.32
CA GLU A 34 -0.08 1.43 8.75
C GLU A 34 0.07 -0.08 8.97
N ALA A 35 1.24 -0.54 9.40
CA ALA A 35 1.41 -1.90 9.89
C ALA A 35 0.61 -2.18 11.18
N ALA A 36 0.06 -1.16 11.84
CA ALA A 36 -0.84 -1.31 12.98
C ALA A 36 -2.26 -1.74 12.60
N ASN A 37 -2.63 -1.74 11.33
CA ASN A 37 -3.88 -2.34 10.87
C ASN A 37 -3.89 -3.86 11.10
N PRO A 38 -5.08 -4.50 11.22
CA PRO A 38 -5.21 -5.91 11.59
C PRO A 38 -4.39 -6.92 10.78
N THR A 39 -4.28 -6.74 9.45
CA THR A 39 -3.43 -7.63 8.64
C THR A 39 -1.97 -7.17 8.57
N GLY A 40 -1.60 -6.13 9.29
CA GLY A 40 -0.28 -5.54 9.22
C GLY A 40 -0.02 -4.78 7.91
N SER A 41 -1.03 -4.11 7.33
CA SER A 41 -0.89 -3.38 6.07
C SER A 41 -1.92 -2.26 5.90
N TYR A 42 -1.53 -1.18 5.20
CA TYR A 42 -2.44 -0.12 4.77
C TYR A 42 -3.55 -0.62 3.83
N LYS A 43 -3.39 -1.81 3.23
CA LYS A 43 -4.36 -2.41 2.32
C LYS A 43 -5.70 -2.73 2.99
N ASP A 44 -5.74 -2.85 4.32
CA ASP A 44 -6.98 -3.04 5.06
C ASP A 44 -7.96 -1.90 4.82
N ARG A 45 -7.46 -0.65 4.72
CA ARG A 45 -8.29 0.52 4.39
C ARG A 45 -8.93 0.41 3.01
N MET A 46 -8.15 0.00 2.02
CA MET A 46 -8.60 -0.19 0.65
C MET A 46 -9.65 -1.29 0.55
N ALA A 47 -9.35 -2.47 1.12
CA ALA A 47 -10.25 -3.61 1.08
C ALA A 47 -11.61 -3.27 1.72
N LEU A 48 -11.60 -2.62 2.88
CA LEU A 48 -12.81 -2.21 3.57
C LEU A 48 -13.62 -1.20 2.74
N ALA A 49 -12.96 -0.18 2.16
CA ALA A 49 -13.63 0.84 1.36
C ALA A 49 -14.29 0.26 0.11
N MET A 50 -13.59 -0.62 -0.63
CA MET A 50 -14.13 -1.26 -1.83
C MET A 50 -15.37 -2.12 -1.52
N ILE A 51 -15.33 -2.88 -0.42
CA ILE A 51 -16.47 -3.71 -0.04
C ILE A 51 -17.64 -2.85 0.48
N GLU A 52 -17.37 -1.88 1.37
CA GLU A 52 -18.43 -1.00 1.92
C GLU A 52 -19.11 -0.14 0.83
N ALA A 53 -18.37 0.37 -0.13
CA ALA A 53 -18.93 1.12 -1.26
C ALA A 53 -19.78 0.22 -2.16
N ALA A 54 -19.30 -0.98 -2.49
CA ALA A 54 -20.05 -1.92 -3.31
C ALA A 54 -21.34 -2.42 -2.64
N GLU A 55 -21.34 -2.57 -1.30
CA GLU A 55 -22.56 -2.84 -0.53
C GLU A 55 -23.56 -1.68 -0.60
N ALA A 56 -23.05 -0.45 -0.44
CA ALA A 56 -23.88 0.75 -0.37
C ALA A 56 -24.60 1.07 -1.68
N ASP A 57 -23.96 0.79 -2.82
CA ASP A 57 -24.55 1.05 -4.15
C ASP A 57 -25.16 -0.21 -4.82
N GLY A 58 -25.13 -1.36 -4.13
CA GLY A 58 -25.75 -2.60 -4.59
C GLY A 58 -24.95 -3.40 -5.63
N ARG A 59 -23.69 -3.04 -5.91
CA ARG A 59 -22.80 -3.87 -6.74
C ARG A 59 -22.45 -5.20 -6.05
N LEU A 60 -22.40 -5.23 -4.72
CA LEU A 60 -22.16 -6.42 -3.91
C LEU A 60 -23.40 -6.73 -3.07
N ARG A 61 -23.96 -7.93 -3.25
CA ARG A 61 -25.15 -8.42 -2.52
C ARG A 61 -24.74 -9.33 -1.36
N PRO A 62 -25.54 -9.39 -0.27
CA PRO A 62 -25.26 -10.30 0.83
C PRO A 62 -25.02 -11.74 0.36
N GLY A 63 -23.91 -12.36 0.83
CA GLY A 63 -23.54 -13.72 0.49
C GLY A 63 -22.99 -13.94 -0.93
N GLN A 64 -22.87 -12.89 -1.75
CA GLN A 64 -22.29 -12.99 -3.09
C GLN A 64 -20.79 -13.30 -2.99
N LEU A 65 -20.29 -14.13 -3.89
CA LEU A 65 -18.85 -14.42 -4.00
C LEU A 65 -18.08 -13.15 -4.39
N VAL A 66 -16.98 -12.89 -3.69
CA VAL A 66 -16.01 -11.85 -4.03
C VAL A 66 -14.79 -12.52 -4.67
N VAL A 67 -14.23 -11.91 -5.71
CA VAL A 67 -13.02 -12.40 -6.38
C VAL A 67 -12.01 -11.28 -6.60
N GLU A 68 -10.72 -11.61 -6.41
CA GLU A 68 -9.60 -10.72 -6.72
C GLU A 68 -8.38 -11.55 -7.16
N TYR A 69 -7.50 -10.94 -7.96
CA TYR A 69 -6.18 -11.49 -8.26
C TYR A 69 -5.11 -10.69 -7.52
N THR A 70 -4.28 -11.37 -6.77
CA THR A 70 -3.22 -10.71 -6.01
C THR A 70 -2.19 -11.69 -5.47
N GLY A 71 -0.94 -11.26 -5.41
CA GLY A 71 0.14 -12.01 -4.75
C GLY A 71 0.43 -11.54 -3.32
N GLY A 72 -0.35 -10.60 -2.76
CA GLY A 72 0.12 -9.97 -1.54
C GLY A 72 -0.94 -9.47 -0.57
N SER A 73 -0.62 -8.35 0.06
CA SER A 73 -1.38 -7.78 1.18
C SER A 73 -2.83 -7.45 0.84
N THR A 74 -3.17 -7.17 -0.42
CA THR A 74 -4.58 -6.98 -0.85
C THR A 74 -5.43 -8.21 -0.56
N GLY A 75 -4.92 -9.40 -0.89
CA GLY A 75 -5.64 -10.65 -0.63
C GLY A 75 -5.86 -10.90 0.85
N SER A 76 -4.84 -10.69 1.69
CA SER A 76 -4.97 -10.82 3.15
C SER A 76 -6.00 -9.83 3.71
N SER A 77 -6.01 -8.60 3.21
CA SER A 77 -6.94 -7.55 3.64
C SER A 77 -8.37 -7.84 3.21
N LEU A 78 -8.58 -8.28 1.96
CA LEU A 78 -9.91 -8.72 1.50
C LEU A 78 -10.39 -9.93 2.28
N ALA A 79 -9.50 -10.89 2.58
CA ALA A 79 -9.86 -12.08 3.35
C ALA A 79 -10.35 -11.70 4.77
N LEU A 80 -9.68 -10.77 5.46
CA LEU A 80 -10.14 -10.23 6.73
C LEU A 80 -11.53 -9.59 6.61
N VAL A 81 -11.72 -8.70 5.64
CA VAL A 81 -12.99 -7.96 5.49
C VAL A 81 -14.12 -8.90 5.12
N CYS A 82 -13.91 -9.79 4.16
CA CYS A 82 -14.90 -10.77 3.73
C CYS A 82 -15.28 -11.75 4.84
N ALA A 83 -14.30 -12.22 5.63
CA ALA A 83 -14.56 -13.09 6.78
C ALA A 83 -15.50 -12.45 7.80
N VAL A 84 -15.25 -11.18 8.16
CA VAL A 84 -16.07 -10.46 9.15
C VAL A 84 -17.44 -10.12 8.60
N LYS A 85 -17.55 -9.77 7.31
CA LYS A 85 -18.81 -9.38 6.66
C LYS A 85 -19.64 -10.57 6.13
N GLY A 86 -19.09 -11.80 6.19
CA GLY A 86 -19.78 -13.01 5.77
C GLY A 86 -19.82 -13.22 4.25
N TYR A 87 -18.85 -12.70 3.51
CA TYR A 87 -18.71 -12.94 2.08
C TYR A 87 -17.76 -14.11 1.80
N PRO A 88 -18.14 -15.08 0.96
CA PRO A 88 -17.17 -16.02 0.40
C PRO A 88 -16.18 -15.26 -0.47
N LEU A 89 -14.90 -15.62 -0.36
CA LEU A 89 -13.82 -14.98 -1.11
C LEU A 89 -13.00 -16.02 -1.86
N ARG A 90 -12.77 -15.78 -3.15
CA ARG A 90 -11.81 -16.51 -3.98
C ARG A 90 -10.69 -15.59 -4.43
N ILE A 91 -9.46 -15.96 -4.14
CA ILE A 91 -8.25 -15.26 -4.58
C ILE A 91 -7.55 -16.09 -5.65
N VAL A 92 -7.23 -15.46 -6.77
CA VAL A 92 -6.30 -16.00 -7.75
C VAL A 92 -4.91 -15.48 -7.44
N SER A 93 -3.99 -16.37 -7.09
CA SER A 93 -2.61 -16.07 -6.71
C SER A 93 -1.63 -16.94 -7.48
N SER A 94 -0.39 -17.05 -7.03
CA SER A 94 0.63 -17.92 -7.61
C SER A 94 1.57 -18.45 -6.53
N ASP A 95 2.18 -19.59 -6.81
CA ASP A 95 3.29 -20.19 -6.06
C ASP A 95 4.61 -19.36 -6.15
N ALA A 96 4.64 -18.34 -7.01
CA ALA A 96 5.73 -17.37 -7.09
C ALA A 96 5.73 -16.33 -5.95
N PHE A 97 4.65 -16.25 -5.16
CA PHE A 97 4.52 -15.32 -4.05
C PHE A 97 4.77 -16.00 -2.70
N ALA A 98 5.10 -15.19 -1.67
CA ALA A 98 5.45 -15.68 -0.35
C ALA A 98 4.33 -16.53 0.29
N ASP A 99 4.69 -17.71 0.78
CA ASP A 99 3.78 -18.67 1.41
C ASP A 99 3.03 -18.08 2.61
N GLU A 100 3.66 -17.19 3.37
CA GLU A 100 3.05 -16.53 4.54
C GLU A 100 1.85 -15.66 4.14
N LYS A 101 1.90 -15.02 2.97
CA LYS A 101 0.79 -14.23 2.45
C LYS A 101 -0.38 -15.12 2.04
N ILE A 102 -0.07 -16.23 1.36
CA ILE A 102 -1.06 -17.24 0.96
C ILE A 102 -1.68 -17.90 2.21
N ALA A 103 -0.85 -18.28 3.19
CA ALA A 103 -1.31 -18.84 4.44
C ALA A 103 -2.24 -17.89 5.21
N THR A 104 -1.93 -16.59 5.22
CA THR A 104 -2.78 -15.56 5.84
C THR A 104 -4.16 -15.48 5.18
N MET A 105 -4.22 -15.49 3.85
CA MET A 105 -5.49 -15.49 3.12
C MET A 105 -6.35 -16.70 3.48
N ARG A 106 -5.74 -17.90 3.52
CA ARG A 106 -6.41 -19.15 3.88
C ARG A 106 -6.86 -19.17 5.35
N ALA A 107 -6.06 -18.61 6.25
CA ALA A 107 -6.40 -18.52 7.68
C ALA A 107 -7.66 -17.68 7.93
N PHE A 108 -7.93 -16.67 7.11
CA PHE A 108 -9.19 -15.92 7.13
C PHE A 108 -10.33 -16.58 6.34
N GLY A 109 -10.11 -17.78 5.78
CA GLY A 109 -11.15 -18.54 5.10
C GLY A 109 -11.29 -18.30 3.59
N ALA A 110 -10.35 -17.59 2.97
CA ALA A 110 -10.37 -17.41 1.52
C ALA A 110 -10.02 -18.72 0.78
N GLU A 111 -10.72 -19.01 -0.29
CA GLU A 111 -10.31 -20.01 -1.27
C GLU A 111 -9.20 -19.40 -2.14
N VAL A 112 -8.03 -20.04 -2.16
CA VAL A 112 -6.88 -19.53 -2.93
C VAL A 112 -6.54 -20.52 -4.04
N GLU A 113 -6.75 -20.10 -5.28
CA GLU A 113 -6.34 -20.79 -6.50
C GLU A 113 -4.95 -20.30 -6.92
N LEU A 114 -4.01 -21.23 -7.12
CA LEU A 114 -2.63 -20.89 -7.48
C LEU A 114 -2.40 -21.14 -8.97
N ILE A 115 -1.93 -20.12 -9.67
CA ILE A 115 -1.40 -20.21 -11.02
C ILE A 115 0.08 -20.62 -10.90
N PRO A 116 0.49 -21.79 -11.44
CA PRO A 116 1.87 -22.24 -11.39
C PRO A 116 2.82 -21.27 -12.11
N SER A 117 3.92 -20.89 -11.44
CA SER A 117 4.97 -20.05 -12.03
C SER A 117 6.34 -20.42 -11.44
N PRO A 118 6.88 -21.60 -11.85
CA PRO A 118 8.13 -22.14 -11.28
C PRO A 118 9.36 -21.25 -11.56
N GLU A 119 9.27 -20.37 -12.54
CA GLU A 119 10.31 -19.40 -12.88
C GLU A 119 10.19 -18.06 -12.07
N GLY A 120 9.29 -18.02 -11.09
CA GLY A 120 9.02 -16.81 -10.32
C GLY A 120 8.03 -15.86 -11.01
N ILE A 121 8.12 -14.56 -10.73
CA ILE A 121 7.20 -13.55 -11.27
C ILE A 121 7.61 -13.21 -12.70
N THR A 122 6.98 -13.87 -13.67
CA THR A 122 7.19 -13.62 -15.11
C THR A 122 6.25 -12.53 -15.64
N PRO A 123 6.55 -11.89 -16.79
CA PRO A 123 5.66 -10.89 -17.40
C PRO A 123 4.25 -11.42 -17.74
N GLY A 124 4.10 -12.73 -17.95
CA GLY A 124 2.82 -13.39 -18.26
C GLY A 124 1.98 -13.75 -17.03
N LEU A 125 2.56 -13.75 -15.83
CA LEU A 125 1.89 -14.23 -14.63
C LEU A 125 0.70 -13.35 -14.23
N ILE A 126 0.90 -12.05 -14.03
CA ILE A 126 -0.17 -11.13 -13.64
C ILE A 126 -1.31 -11.11 -14.66
N PRO A 127 -1.06 -10.99 -15.98
CA PRO A 127 -2.11 -11.13 -16.98
C PRO A 127 -2.88 -12.45 -16.91
N SER A 128 -2.21 -13.56 -16.58
CA SER A 128 -2.87 -14.87 -16.44
C SER A 128 -3.78 -14.90 -15.19
N MET A 129 -3.33 -14.35 -14.08
CA MET A 129 -4.14 -14.22 -12.86
C MET A 129 -5.35 -13.32 -13.09
N MET A 130 -5.18 -12.18 -13.76
CA MET A 130 -6.27 -11.26 -14.13
C MET A 130 -7.33 -11.99 -14.97
N ARG A 131 -6.91 -12.68 -16.02
CA ARG A 131 -7.80 -13.41 -16.91
C ARG A 131 -8.57 -14.49 -16.14
N ARG A 132 -7.90 -15.23 -15.25
CA ARG A 132 -8.54 -16.26 -14.44
C ARG A 132 -9.57 -15.70 -13.47
N ALA A 133 -9.27 -14.58 -12.80
CA ALA A 133 -10.23 -13.89 -11.94
C ALA A 133 -11.45 -13.40 -12.71
N ALA A 134 -11.26 -12.86 -13.92
CA ALA A 134 -12.36 -12.45 -14.80
C ALA A 134 -13.22 -13.64 -15.25
N GLU A 135 -12.62 -14.80 -15.56
CA GLU A 135 -13.36 -16.04 -15.88
C GLU A 135 -14.23 -16.49 -14.70
N ILE A 136 -13.68 -16.47 -13.48
CA ILE A 136 -14.43 -16.82 -12.27
C ILE A 136 -15.62 -15.86 -12.11
N ALA A 137 -15.38 -14.54 -12.22
CA ALA A 137 -16.44 -13.55 -12.11
C ALA A 137 -17.57 -13.79 -13.14
N ALA A 138 -17.21 -14.06 -14.40
CA ALA A 138 -18.17 -14.29 -15.47
C ALA A 138 -18.99 -15.58 -15.25
N GLN A 139 -18.36 -16.65 -14.75
CA GLN A 139 -19.00 -17.95 -14.54
C GLN A 139 -19.91 -17.99 -13.31
N THR A 140 -19.56 -17.25 -12.27
CA THR A 140 -20.22 -17.34 -10.96
C THR A 140 -21.08 -16.11 -10.61
N GLY A 141 -20.97 -15.04 -11.37
CA GLY A 141 -21.56 -13.74 -11.01
C GLY A 141 -20.89 -13.10 -9.79
N ALA A 142 -19.63 -13.47 -9.50
CA ALA A 142 -18.87 -12.90 -8.39
C ALA A 142 -18.63 -11.39 -8.58
N PHE A 143 -18.55 -10.67 -7.48
CA PHE A 143 -18.09 -9.28 -7.46
C PHE A 143 -16.55 -9.27 -7.56
N ALA A 144 -16.04 -8.72 -8.66
CA ALA A 144 -14.61 -8.49 -8.82
C ALA A 144 -14.23 -7.14 -8.21
N THR A 145 -13.30 -7.14 -7.27
CA THR A 145 -12.87 -5.91 -6.58
C THR A 145 -11.98 -5.03 -7.47
N ASP A 146 -11.19 -5.62 -8.38
CA ASP A 146 -10.36 -4.94 -9.39
C ASP A 146 -9.57 -3.75 -8.83
N GLN A 147 -8.60 -4.04 -7.98
CA GLN A 147 -7.85 -3.04 -7.22
C GLN A 147 -7.15 -1.96 -8.08
N PHE A 148 -6.92 -2.21 -9.37
CA PHE A 148 -6.27 -1.24 -10.25
C PHE A 148 -7.23 -0.23 -10.89
N HIS A 149 -8.50 -0.59 -11.06
CA HIS A 149 -9.50 0.29 -11.68
C HIS A 149 -10.58 0.77 -10.70
N ASN A 150 -10.72 0.12 -9.55
CA ASN A 150 -11.69 0.50 -8.54
C ASN A 150 -11.29 1.80 -7.83
N THR A 151 -12.11 2.84 -8.00
CA THR A 151 -11.86 4.18 -7.43
C THR A 151 -12.26 4.30 -5.96
N ASP A 152 -13.10 3.40 -5.44
CA ASP A 152 -13.58 3.43 -4.05
C ASP A 152 -12.43 3.33 -3.03
N MET A 153 -11.31 2.70 -3.44
CA MET A 153 -10.13 2.60 -2.58
C MET A 153 -9.55 3.97 -2.20
N VAL A 154 -9.70 4.99 -3.05
CA VAL A 154 -9.17 6.33 -2.80
C VAL A 154 -9.82 6.94 -1.56
N ASP A 155 -11.14 6.72 -1.37
CA ASP A 155 -11.87 7.18 -0.19
C ASP A 155 -11.42 6.47 1.09
N GLY A 156 -11.07 5.19 1.03
CA GLY A 156 -10.48 4.47 2.15
C GLY A 156 -9.16 5.12 2.64
N TYR A 157 -8.35 5.55 1.71
CA TYR A 157 -7.09 6.22 2.00
C TYR A 157 -7.22 7.73 2.26
N ARG A 158 -8.29 8.38 1.85
CA ARG A 158 -8.60 9.76 2.22
C ARG A 158 -8.63 9.92 3.74
N ARG A 159 -9.22 8.95 4.45
CA ARG A 159 -9.23 8.91 5.93
C ARG A 159 -7.82 8.89 6.54
N LEU A 160 -6.82 8.29 5.87
CA LEU A 160 -5.43 8.32 6.33
C LEU A 160 -4.88 9.75 6.34
N GLY A 161 -5.15 10.53 5.30
CA GLY A 161 -4.77 11.94 5.22
C GLY A 161 -5.49 12.81 6.28
N GLU A 162 -6.78 12.57 6.50
CA GLU A 162 -7.57 13.24 7.54
C GLU A 162 -7.05 12.94 8.95
N GLU A 163 -6.71 11.66 9.22
CA GLU A 163 -6.07 11.26 10.48
C GLU A 163 -4.73 11.97 10.70
N LEU A 164 -3.90 12.08 9.67
CA LEU A 164 -2.62 12.79 9.75
C LEU A 164 -2.81 14.26 10.15
N LEU A 165 -3.79 14.95 9.57
CA LEU A 165 -4.10 16.35 9.93
C LEU A 165 -4.48 16.50 11.40
N GLY A 166 -5.20 15.53 11.96
CA GLY A 166 -5.61 15.54 13.37
C GLY A 166 -4.55 15.04 14.36
N GLN A 167 -3.61 14.21 13.91
CA GLN A 167 -2.62 13.56 14.79
C GLN A 167 -1.28 14.30 14.86
N LEU A 168 -0.94 15.05 13.82
CA LEU A 168 0.31 15.81 13.82
C LEU A 168 0.24 16.97 14.79
N PRO A 169 1.29 17.21 15.60
CA PRO A 169 1.32 18.36 16.50
C PRO A 169 1.31 19.66 15.70
N GLY A 170 1.04 20.78 16.35
CA GLY A 170 1.07 22.13 15.76
C GLY A 170 2.28 22.40 14.84
N PRO A 171 2.72 23.65 14.68
CA PRO A 171 3.81 23.99 13.76
C PRO A 171 5.08 23.12 13.94
N PRO A 172 5.86 22.89 12.86
CA PRO A 172 5.67 23.40 11.49
C PRO A 172 4.57 22.65 10.71
N PRO A 173 3.98 23.27 9.66
CA PRO A 173 3.02 22.59 8.80
C PRO A 173 3.69 21.48 7.99
N VAL A 174 2.89 20.54 7.47
CA VAL A 174 3.38 19.53 6.54
C VAL A 174 3.73 20.19 5.23
N SER A 175 5.00 20.13 4.84
CA SER A 175 5.53 20.71 3.60
C SER A 175 5.56 19.72 2.46
N ALA A 176 5.71 18.41 2.73
CA ALA A 176 5.70 17.36 1.72
C ALA A 176 5.07 16.07 2.22
N PHE A 177 4.43 15.36 1.31
CA PHE A 177 3.96 13.99 1.47
C PHE A 177 4.56 13.12 0.38
N CYS A 178 5.17 12.00 0.74
CA CYS A 178 5.69 11.05 -0.23
C CYS A 178 5.18 9.62 0.05
N SER A 179 4.91 8.88 -1.02
CA SER A 179 4.48 7.48 -0.93
C SER A 179 4.87 6.68 -2.17
N TYR A 180 5.35 5.45 -1.92
CA TYR A 180 5.61 4.43 -2.93
C TYR A 180 4.30 3.99 -3.59
N VAL A 181 4.32 3.89 -4.93
CA VAL A 181 3.10 3.73 -5.71
C VAL A 181 2.98 2.31 -6.30
N GLY A 182 1.86 1.64 -5.95
CA GLY A 182 1.37 0.44 -6.63
C GLY A 182 0.11 0.77 -7.43
N THR A 183 -1.07 0.64 -6.81
CA THR A 183 -2.36 1.04 -7.42
C THR A 183 -2.60 2.55 -7.41
N ALA A 184 -1.75 3.31 -6.77
CA ALA A 184 -1.85 4.74 -6.48
C ALA A 184 -2.90 5.17 -5.44
N GLY A 185 -3.80 4.28 -5.00
CA GLY A 185 -4.90 4.65 -4.10
C GLY A 185 -4.45 5.36 -2.82
N CYS A 186 -3.42 4.84 -2.14
CA CYS A 186 -2.90 5.44 -0.91
C CYS A 186 -2.35 6.86 -1.17
N PHE A 187 -1.53 7.01 -2.20
CA PHE A 187 -0.99 8.31 -2.56
C PHE A 187 -2.11 9.32 -2.89
N LEU A 188 -3.06 8.92 -3.76
CA LEU A 188 -4.15 9.79 -4.18
C LEU A 188 -5.06 10.19 -3.01
N GLY A 189 -5.52 9.22 -2.23
CA GLY A 189 -6.42 9.49 -1.11
C GLY A 189 -5.78 10.39 -0.05
N ALA A 190 -4.59 10.03 0.42
CA ALA A 190 -3.88 10.79 1.44
C ALA A 190 -3.44 12.18 0.96
N SER A 191 -2.84 12.27 -0.23
CA SER A 191 -2.35 13.55 -0.75
C SER A 191 -3.48 14.54 -1.06
N ARG A 192 -4.62 14.07 -1.57
CA ARG A 192 -5.79 14.92 -1.82
C ARG A 192 -6.38 15.48 -0.52
N ALA A 193 -6.50 14.63 0.52
CA ALA A 193 -6.97 15.09 1.83
C ALA A 193 -6.01 16.10 2.47
N LEU A 194 -4.71 15.85 2.39
CA LEU A 194 -3.70 16.79 2.90
C LEU A 194 -3.67 18.08 2.10
N ALA A 195 -3.70 18.03 0.76
CA ALA A 195 -3.65 19.22 -0.09
C ALA A 195 -4.89 20.11 0.04
N ALA A 196 -6.05 19.55 0.37
CA ALA A 196 -7.26 20.32 0.64
C ALA A 196 -7.10 21.26 1.86
N ALA A 197 -6.33 20.83 2.87
CA ALA A 197 -6.03 21.63 4.07
C ALA A 197 -4.71 22.41 3.94
N LEU A 198 -3.80 21.98 3.08
CA LEU A 198 -2.44 22.48 2.94
C LEU A 198 -2.13 22.78 1.46
N PRO A 199 -2.58 23.91 0.90
CA PRO A 199 -2.46 24.20 -0.53
C PRO A 199 -1.02 24.25 -1.08
N GLN A 200 -0.02 24.40 -0.20
CA GLN A 200 1.41 24.41 -0.57
C GLN A 200 2.09 23.05 -0.38
N LEU A 201 1.31 21.99 -0.13
CA LEU A 201 1.84 20.63 0.03
C LEU A 201 2.56 20.18 -1.24
N HIS A 202 3.83 19.81 -1.11
CA HIS A 202 4.59 19.15 -2.18
C HIS A 202 4.30 17.64 -2.18
N ARG A 203 3.74 17.13 -3.28
CA ARG A 203 3.26 15.75 -3.43
C ARG A 203 4.26 14.94 -4.24
N VAL A 204 4.86 13.94 -3.61
CA VAL A 204 5.96 13.18 -4.20
C VAL A 204 5.57 11.70 -4.35
N VAL A 205 5.54 11.21 -5.58
CA VAL A 205 5.40 9.77 -5.84
C VAL A 205 6.77 9.11 -5.79
N VAL A 206 6.82 7.91 -5.21
CA VAL A 206 8.05 7.12 -5.10
C VAL A 206 7.90 5.87 -5.96
N GLU A 207 8.92 5.56 -6.76
CA GLU A 207 8.99 4.36 -7.59
C GLU A 207 10.37 3.68 -7.47
N PRO A 208 10.53 2.41 -7.88
CA PRO A 208 11.85 1.78 -7.91
C PRO A 208 12.69 2.33 -9.07
N ALA A 209 13.96 2.61 -8.82
CA ALA A 209 14.87 3.10 -9.86
C ALA A 209 15.08 2.08 -10.99
N GLU A 210 14.98 0.80 -10.66
CA GLU A 210 15.08 -0.33 -11.60
C GLU A 210 13.86 -0.43 -12.54
N SER A 211 12.75 0.23 -12.20
CA SER A 211 11.51 0.26 -13.00
C SER A 211 10.86 1.65 -12.93
N ALA A 212 11.62 2.66 -13.37
CA ALA A 212 11.31 4.08 -13.20
C ALA A 212 10.32 4.60 -14.28
N VAL A 213 9.17 3.94 -14.43
CA VAL A 213 8.20 4.25 -15.51
C VAL A 213 7.48 5.58 -15.34
N LEU A 214 7.32 6.07 -14.12
CA LEU A 214 6.71 7.37 -13.85
C LEU A 214 7.66 8.50 -14.19
N SER A 215 8.97 8.28 -14.08
CA SER A 215 10.04 9.18 -14.53
C SER A 215 10.32 9.09 -16.03
N GLY A 216 9.60 8.24 -16.78
CA GLY A 216 9.80 8.07 -18.23
C GLY A 216 10.85 7.02 -18.61
N GLY A 217 11.35 6.25 -17.67
CA GLY A 217 12.24 5.11 -17.90
C GLY A 217 11.51 3.84 -18.33
N PRO A 218 12.24 2.80 -18.73
CA PRO A 218 11.66 1.50 -19.05
C PRO A 218 11.20 0.75 -17.79
N PRO A 219 10.26 -0.20 -17.91
CA PRO A 219 10.00 -1.17 -16.87
C PRO A 219 11.21 -2.09 -16.66
N GLY A 220 11.41 -2.54 -15.43
CA GLY A 220 12.50 -3.45 -15.08
C GLY A 220 12.17 -4.31 -13.87
N THR A 221 13.07 -5.24 -13.56
CA THR A 221 12.90 -6.18 -12.44
C THR A 221 13.41 -5.57 -11.15
N HIS A 222 12.65 -5.69 -10.09
CA HIS A 222 13.01 -5.29 -8.72
C HIS A 222 12.25 -6.15 -7.71
N HIS A 223 12.68 -6.08 -6.42
CA HIS A 223 12.07 -6.83 -5.30
C HIS A 223 11.45 -5.89 -4.24
N ILE A 224 11.22 -4.62 -4.56
CA ILE A 224 10.45 -3.72 -3.70
C ILE A 224 8.95 -4.04 -3.90
N GLU A 225 8.46 -5.02 -3.13
CA GLU A 225 7.08 -5.49 -3.25
C GLU A 225 6.05 -4.40 -2.89
N GLY A 226 4.87 -4.50 -3.50
CA GLY A 226 3.72 -3.62 -3.23
C GLY A 226 3.52 -2.48 -4.22
N GLY A 227 4.42 -2.32 -5.18
CA GLY A 227 4.33 -1.30 -6.24
C GLY A 227 5.35 -1.51 -7.35
N GLY A 228 5.64 -0.49 -8.15
CA GLY A 228 6.58 -0.60 -9.25
C GLY A 228 6.12 -1.57 -10.34
N ILE A 229 4.85 -1.54 -10.69
CA ILE A 229 4.14 -2.54 -11.50
C ILE A 229 4.51 -2.55 -13.00
N GLY A 230 5.56 -1.82 -13.40
CA GLY A 230 6.04 -1.78 -14.78
C GLY A 230 5.20 -0.91 -15.74
N HIS A 231 4.17 -0.26 -15.26
CA HIS A 231 3.36 0.71 -16.00
C HIS A 231 2.77 1.75 -15.05
N ARG A 232 2.31 2.89 -15.61
CA ARG A 232 1.60 3.91 -14.84
C ARG A 232 0.26 3.35 -14.37
N PRO A 233 -0.06 3.43 -13.06
CA PRO A 233 -1.38 3.05 -12.58
C PRO A 233 -2.49 3.85 -13.29
N PRO A 234 -3.60 3.22 -13.70
CA PRO A 234 -4.64 3.88 -14.49
C PRO A 234 -5.22 5.15 -13.84
N GLN A 235 -5.27 5.19 -12.51
CA GLN A 235 -5.85 6.29 -11.75
C GLN A 235 -4.86 7.44 -11.46
N LEU A 236 -3.55 7.26 -11.74
CA LEU A 236 -2.53 8.25 -11.43
C LEU A 236 -2.26 9.15 -12.64
N HIS A 237 -2.64 10.41 -12.55
CA HIS A 237 -2.41 11.41 -13.60
C HIS A 237 -1.23 12.32 -13.25
N PRO A 238 -0.55 12.92 -14.24
CA PRO A 238 0.56 13.85 -13.99
C PRO A 238 0.19 15.06 -13.10
N ALA A 239 -1.08 15.46 -13.07
CA ALA A 239 -1.56 16.54 -12.21
C ALA A 239 -1.72 16.15 -10.73
N ASP A 240 -1.65 14.86 -10.40
CA ASP A 240 -1.83 14.40 -9.03
C ASP A 240 -0.57 14.52 -8.16
N TYR A 241 0.61 14.74 -8.76
CA TYR A 241 1.89 14.85 -8.06
C TYR A 241 2.77 15.96 -8.63
N ASP A 242 3.70 16.42 -7.84
CA ASP A 242 4.61 17.53 -8.17
C ASP A 242 6.02 17.02 -8.50
N GLU A 243 6.39 15.83 -7.97
CA GLU A 243 7.71 15.22 -8.15
C GLU A 243 7.60 13.69 -8.21
N VAL A 244 8.52 13.06 -8.95
CA VAL A 244 8.76 11.61 -8.94
C VAL A 244 10.15 11.35 -8.37
N MET A 245 10.27 10.46 -7.39
CA MET A 245 11.55 10.02 -6.83
C MET A 245 11.76 8.53 -7.10
N ALA A 246 12.76 8.23 -7.91
CA ALA A 246 13.19 6.86 -8.18
C ALA A 246 14.22 6.42 -7.13
N ILE A 247 13.86 5.41 -6.32
CA ILE A 247 14.69 4.90 -5.23
C ILE A 247 15.27 3.53 -5.60
N PRO A 248 16.60 3.36 -5.61
CA PRO A 248 17.23 2.07 -5.87
C PRO A 248 16.83 1.02 -4.83
N GLU A 249 16.59 -0.22 -5.27
CA GLU A 249 16.24 -1.36 -4.42
C GLU A 249 17.21 -1.55 -3.26
N ALA A 250 18.51 -1.53 -3.55
CA ALA A 250 19.55 -1.67 -2.52
C ALA A 250 19.40 -0.63 -1.41
N ARG A 251 19.06 0.61 -1.78
CA ARG A 251 18.85 1.70 -0.84
C ARG A 251 17.54 1.50 -0.04
N ALA A 252 16.48 1.09 -0.69
CA ALA A 252 15.22 0.78 -0.02
C ALA A 252 15.41 -0.31 1.05
N PHE A 253 16.10 -1.39 0.70
CA PHE A 253 16.43 -2.48 1.63
C PHE A 253 17.31 -2.01 2.79
N GLN A 254 18.37 -1.28 2.49
CA GLN A 254 19.25 -0.71 3.51
C GLN A 254 18.48 0.18 4.48
N THR A 255 17.62 1.06 3.97
CA THR A 255 16.85 2.01 4.78
C THR A 255 15.82 1.28 5.65
N ALA A 256 15.16 0.23 5.14
CA ALA A 256 14.24 -0.60 5.94
C ALA A 256 14.98 -1.28 7.10
N ARG A 257 16.16 -1.87 6.85
CA ARG A 257 17.01 -2.48 7.90
C ARG A 257 17.47 -1.46 8.95
N GLN A 258 17.89 -0.28 8.51
CA GLN A 258 18.30 0.79 9.41
C GLN A 258 17.13 1.27 10.26
N ALA A 259 15.95 1.50 9.64
CA ALA A 259 14.74 1.92 10.35
C ALA A 259 14.35 0.90 11.44
N ALA A 260 14.44 -0.39 11.14
CA ALA A 260 14.21 -1.43 12.14
C ALA A 260 15.19 -1.34 13.33
N ARG A 261 16.49 -1.13 13.05
CA ARG A 261 17.55 -1.13 14.06
C ARG A 261 17.64 0.17 14.86
N THR A 262 17.28 1.32 14.28
CA THR A 262 17.50 2.64 14.90
C THR A 262 16.23 3.33 15.34
N GLU A 263 15.09 3.03 14.70
CA GLU A 263 13.80 3.65 14.97
C GLU A 263 12.75 2.67 15.52
N GLY A 264 13.04 1.34 15.48
CA GLY A 264 12.05 0.32 15.82
C GLY A 264 10.94 0.20 14.77
N ILE A 265 11.11 0.75 13.57
CA ILE A 265 10.14 0.66 12.47
C ILE A 265 10.45 -0.59 11.65
N PHE A 266 9.83 -1.71 12.04
CA PHE A 266 9.99 -3.00 11.38
C PHE A 266 8.98 -3.14 10.24
N SER A 267 9.45 -3.12 8.98
CA SER A 267 8.59 -2.92 7.81
C SER A 267 9.09 -3.61 6.55
N GLY A 268 8.26 -3.64 5.51
CA GLY A 268 8.64 -4.12 4.18
C GLY A 268 9.51 -3.14 3.39
N PRO A 269 10.00 -3.57 2.21
CA PRO A 269 10.94 -2.79 1.40
C PRO A 269 10.33 -1.51 0.82
N SER A 270 9.03 -1.49 0.54
CA SER A 270 8.33 -0.28 0.08
C SER A 270 8.32 0.84 1.14
N THR A 271 8.28 0.48 2.42
CA THR A 271 8.50 1.45 3.51
C THR A 271 9.93 1.97 3.50
N GLY A 272 10.90 1.10 3.23
CA GLY A 272 12.30 1.53 3.06
C GLY A 272 12.47 2.56 1.94
N ALA A 273 11.80 2.36 0.81
CA ALA A 273 11.77 3.34 -0.29
C ALA A 273 11.12 4.66 0.14
N ASN A 274 9.97 4.60 0.84
CA ASN A 274 9.31 5.75 1.40
C ASN A 274 10.21 6.55 2.34
N LEU A 275 10.86 5.88 3.26
CA LEU A 275 11.76 6.53 4.23
C LEU A 275 12.99 7.14 3.54
N ALA A 276 13.58 6.46 2.55
CA ALA A 276 14.70 6.99 1.78
C ALA A 276 14.30 8.28 1.06
N ALA A 277 13.15 8.30 0.39
CA ALA A 277 12.62 9.50 -0.25
C ALA A 277 12.32 10.62 0.77
N ALA A 278 11.62 10.30 1.87
CA ALA A 278 11.28 11.26 2.90
C ALA A 278 12.52 11.93 3.53
N ILE A 279 13.58 11.16 3.77
CA ILE A 279 14.85 11.67 4.30
C ILE A 279 15.53 12.63 3.30
N ASP A 280 15.53 12.29 2.01
CA ASP A 280 16.11 13.19 0.99
C ASP A 280 15.33 14.49 0.87
N ILE A 281 13.98 14.40 0.89
CA ILE A 281 13.12 15.59 0.92
C ILE A 281 13.40 16.42 2.17
N ALA A 282 13.51 15.78 3.35
CA ALA A 282 13.77 16.46 4.61
C ALA A 282 15.13 17.19 4.61
N ARG A 283 16.15 16.59 4.02
CA ARG A 283 17.46 17.23 3.85
C ARG A 283 17.41 18.46 2.93
N ARG A 284 16.65 18.38 1.83
CA ARG A 284 16.46 19.50 0.90
C ARG A 284 15.71 20.68 1.52
N LEU A 285 14.70 20.36 2.35
CA LEU A 285 13.86 21.39 2.99
C LEU A 285 14.55 22.05 4.18
N GLY A 286 15.35 21.32 4.95
CA GLY A 286 15.99 21.84 6.16
C GLY A 286 15.04 22.03 7.34
N PRO A 287 15.51 22.64 8.44
CA PRO A 287 14.74 22.87 9.65
C PRO A 287 13.49 23.75 9.43
N GLY A 288 12.47 23.57 10.26
CA GLY A 288 11.24 24.37 10.18
C GLY A 288 10.22 23.83 9.19
N HIS A 289 10.47 22.66 8.61
CA HIS A 289 9.58 21.95 7.70
C HIS A 289 9.24 20.56 8.23
N ARG A 290 8.19 19.95 7.68
CA ARG A 290 7.77 18.59 8.01
C ARG A 290 7.48 17.79 6.74
N VAL A 291 8.02 16.57 6.68
CA VAL A 291 7.75 15.58 5.64
C VAL A 291 6.97 14.44 6.26
N VAL A 292 5.94 13.99 5.58
CA VAL A 292 5.12 12.84 6.02
C VAL A 292 5.20 11.72 5.01
N THR A 293 5.31 10.50 5.50
CA THR A 293 5.27 9.29 4.70
C THR A 293 4.54 8.15 5.43
N VAL A 294 4.51 6.96 4.83
CA VAL A 294 3.71 5.82 5.31
C VAL A 294 4.61 4.60 5.51
N GLN A 295 4.47 3.94 6.68
CA GLN A 295 4.86 2.55 6.83
C GLN A 295 3.79 1.70 6.14
N VAL A 296 4.13 1.08 5.02
CA VAL A 296 3.17 0.39 4.14
C VAL A 296 2.63 -0.89 4.77
N ASP A 297 3.56 -1.69 5.34
CA ASP A 297 3.24 -2.96 5.97
C ASP A 297 4.31 -3.41 6.99
N SER A 298 4.00 -4.50 7.69
CA SER A 298 4.87 -5.10 8.71
C SER A 298 6.02 -5.90 8.11
N GLY A 299 7.20 -5.78 8.70
CA GLY A 299 8.38 -6.60 8.39
C GLY A 299 8.19 -8.10 8.64
N LEU A 300 7.18 -8.49 9.43
CA LEU A 300 6.83 -9.91 9.66
C LEU A 300 6.49 -10.66 8.37
N LYS A 301 6.08 -9.96 7.32
CA LYS A 301 5.75 -10.53 6.00
C LYS A 301 6.97 -10.82 5.12
N TYR A 302 8.19 -10.51 5.60
CA TYR A 302 9.44 -10.53 4.82
C TYR A 302 10.58 -11.27 5.51
N LEU A 303 10.28 -12.04 6.57
CA LEU A 303 11.29 -12.76 7.36
C LEU A 303 11.94 -13.91 6.59
N ALA A 304 11.21 -14.58 5.71
CA ALA A 304 11.75 -15.66 4.88
C ALA A 304 12.51 -15.14 3.64
N GLY A 305 12.43 -13.84 3.34
CA GLY A 305 13.05 -13.25 2.15
C GLY A 305 14.41 -12.59 2.42
N GLN A 306 14.98 -11.97 1.36
CA GLN A 306 16.30 -11.34 1.40
C GLN A 306 16.35 -10.04 2.20
N LEU A 307 15.21 -9.46 2.59
CA LEU A 307 15.19 -8.15 3.24
C LEU A 307 15.89 -8.16 4.60
N TYR A 308 15.70 -9.22 5.40
CA TYR A 308 16.21 -9.32 6.77
C TYR A 308 17.18 -10.49 7.01
N SER A 309 17.55 -11.21 5.94
CA SER A 309 18.56 -12.27 5.98
C SER A 309 19.99 -11.73 6.04
#